data_ce4da1aca97586f89429f2f37ebe4f67
#
_entry.id   ce4da1aca97586f89429f2f37ebe4f67
#
_cell.length_a   1.000
_cell.length_b   1.000
_cell.length_c   1.000
_cell.angle_alpha   90.00
_cell.angle_beta   90.00
_cell.angle_gamma   90.00
#
_symmetry.space_group_name_H-M   'P 1'
#
loop_
_entity.id
_entity.type
_entity.pdbx_description
1 polymer ?
#
loop_
_entity_poly.entity_id
_entity_poly.type
_entity_poly.pdbx_seq_one_letter_code
_entity_poly.pdbx_strand_id
1 'polypeptide(L)'
;VRSVLNKNSIWHNTQRNLRRQNFSDKSVYKVMKQLYQYTHKHFVTFPVAYWSQTPQGDSLLVSGRVYLPKYRILNGIIVANHYTMTADEEVPSNRLSMEMVYLLKGYAVIMPDYVGYGLSRDEIHPYLHWRSAAQTAVDLLNCMPELLDYYGYSYPKDVVVTGYSQGGAVA
;
A
#
# COMPACT_ATOMS: atom_id res chain seq x y z
N VAL A 1 9.39 8.59 -11.63
CA VAL A 1 8.30 8.80 -12.60
C VAL A 1 7.09 9.33 -11.83
N ARG A 2 6.79 10.65 -11.96
CA ARG A 2 5.57 11.24 -11.40
C ARG A 2 4.36 10.79 -12.22
N SER A 3 3.64 9.77 -11.80
CA SER A 3 2.24 9.66 -12.17
C SER A 3 1.41 10.41 -11.12
N VAL A 4 1.14 11.67 -11.38
CA VAL A 4 0.09 12.41 -10.67
C VAL A 4 -1.23 11.78 -11.11
N LEU A 5 -1.71 10.80 -10.35
CA LEU A 5 -3.07 10.31 -10.51
C LEU A 5 -4.01 11.50 -10.26
N ASN A 6 -4.79 11.85 -11.27
CA ASN A 6 -5.76 12.92 -11.20
C ASN A 6 -6.69 12.68 -9.99
N LYS A 7 -6.83 13.68 -9.11
CA LYS A 7 -7.65 13.61 -7.87
C LYS A 7 -9.06 13.06 -8.10
N ASN A 8 -9.62 13.29 -9.28
CA ASN A 8 -10.94 12.80 -9.67
C ASN A 8 -10.96 11.29 -9.96
N SER A 9 -9.87 10.72 -10.52
CA SER A 9 -9.81 9.28 -10.84
C SER A 9 -9.74 8.42 -9.58
N ILE A 10 -8.99 8.86 -8.57
CA ILE A 10 -8.89 8.15 -7.28
C ILE A 10 -10.25 8.13 -6.59
N TRP A 11 -10.96 9.26 -6.55
CA TRP A 11 -12.29 9.35 -5.95
C TRP A 11 -13.31 8.48 -6.68
N HIS A 12 -13.35 8.52 -8.01
CA HIS A 12 -14.24 7.69 -8.79
C HIS A 12 -13.96 6.19 -8.62
N ASN A 13 -12.70 5.79 -8.54
CA ASN A 13 -12.34 4.39 -8.29
C ASN A 13 -12.73 3.96 -6.87
N THR A 14 -12.50 4.80 -5.86
CA THR A 14 -12.93 4.53 -4.48
C THR A 14 -14.44 4.40 -4.39
N GLN A 15 -15.22 5.29 -5.02
CA GLN A 15 -16.68 5.20 -5.07
C GLN A 15 -17.17 3.92 -5.76
N ARG A 16 -16.54 3.54 -6.88
CA ARG A 16 -16.90 2.33 -7.64
C ARG A 16 -16.65 1.08 -6.80
N ASN A 17 -15.54 1.03 -6.10
CA ASN A 17 -15.17 -0.09 -5.24
C ASN A 17 -16.05 -0.20 -4.00
N LEU A 18 -16.38 0.90 -3.34
CA LEU A 18 -17.32 0.92 -2.22
C LEU A 18 -18.73 0.44 -2.64
N ARG A 19 -19.18 0.77 -3.85
CA ARG A 19 -20.45 0.28 -4.39
C ARG A 19 -20.40 -1.21 -4.73
N ARG A 20 -19.27 -1.72 -5.25
CA ARG A 20 -19.09 -3.15 -5.57
C ARG A 20 -19.06 -4.04 -4.32
N GLN A 21 -18.62 -3.53 -3.18
CA GLN A 21 -18.55 -4.27 -1.92
C GLN A 21 -19.89 -4.35 -1.17
N ASN A 22 -21.02 -3.98 -1.79
CA ASN A 22 -22.36 -4.01 -1.18
C ASN A 22 -22.44 -3.31 0.20
N PHE A 23 -21.62 -2.28 0.42
CA PHE A 23 -21.81 -1.39 1.56
C PHE A 23 -23.10 -0.58 1.31
N SER A 24 -24.24 -1.20 1.59
CA SER A 24 -25.56 -0.59 1.50
C SER A 24 -25.78 0.45 2.62
N ASP A 25 -24.89 0.49 3.60
CA ASP A 25 -25.00 1.40 4.73
C ASP A 25 -24.43 2.78 4.35
N LYS A 26 -25.35 3.75 4.23
CA LYS A 26 -25.04 5.16 4.00
C LYS A 26 -24.08 5.73 5.05
N SER A 27 -24.07 5.14 6.24
CA SER A 27 -23.21 5.56 7.37
C SER A 27 -21.75 5.24 7.09
N VAL A 28 -21.45 4.02 6.62
CA VAL A 28 -20.08 3.60 6.25
C VAL A 28 -19.56 4.45 5.10
N TYR A 29 -20.38 4.69 4.08
CA TYR A 29 -20.03 5.57 2.96
C TYR A 29 -19.70 6.99 3.43
N LYS A 30 -20.48 7.54 4.36
CA LYS A 30 -20.27 8.89 4.93
C LYS A 30 -18.94 8.96 5.69
N VAL A 31 -18.65 7.97 6.53
CA VAL A 31 -17.38 7.89 7.27
C VAL A 31 -16.19 7.77 6.33
N MET A 32 -16.27 6.89 5.33
CA MET A 32 -15.21 6.73 4.33
C MET A 32 -14.99 7.98 3.50
N LYS A 33 -16.06 8.70 3.16
CA LYS A 33 -15.96 9.98 2.45
C LYS A 33 -15.26 11.04 3.31
N GLN A 34 -15.60 11.14 4.60
CA GLN A 34 -14.97 12.08 5.52
C GLN A 34 -13.49 11.73 5.74
N LEU A 35 -13.17 10.45 5.93
CA LEU A 35 -11.81 9.96 6.06
C LEU A 35 -10.98 10.30 4.81
N TYR A 36 -11.54 10.05 3.62
CA TYR A 36 -10.92 10.39 2.35
C TYR A 36 -10.65 11.88 2.19
N GLN A 37 -11.63 12.74 2.52
CA GLN A 37 -11.47 14.20 2.46
C GLN A 37 -10.41 14.70 3.44
N TYR A 38 -10.34 14.10 4.62
CA TYR A 38 -9.31 14.39 5.61
C TYR A 38 -7.92 13.96 5.13
N THR A 39 -7.81 12.74 4.60
CA THR A 39 -6.54 12.19 4.11
C THR A 39 -5.94 13.05 3.00
N HIS A 40 -6.74 13.52 2.04
CA HIS A 40 -6.24 14.38 0.94
C HIS A 40 -5.60 15.69 1.40
N LYS A 41 -6.06 16.25 2.50
CA LYS A 41 -5.48 17.48 3.05
C LYS A 41 -4.18 17.24 3.80
N HIS A 42 -4.04 16.08 4.45
CA HIS A 42 -2.99 15.83 5.43
C HIS A 42 -1.98 14.77 5.01
N PHE A 43 -2.22 14.03 3.93
CA PHE A 43 -1.39 12.89 3.51
C PHE A 43 -1.05 12.95 2.03
N VAL A 44 0.06 12.30 1.71
CA VAL A 44 0.49 12.03 0.32
C VAL A 44 0.50 10.52 0.13
N THR A 45 0.05 10.06 -1.02
CA THR A 45 0.12 8.64 -1.38
C THR A 45 0.41 8.49 -2.86
N PHE A 46 1.22 7.50 -3.19
CA PHE A 46 1.60 7.18 -4.56
C PHE A 46 1.95 5.69 -4.70
N PRO A 47 1.70 5.09 -5.86
CA PRO A 47 2.23 3.79 -6.18
C PRO A 47 3.75 3.91 -6.37
N VAL A 48 4.46 2.84 -6.05
CA VAL A 48 5.91 2.71 -6.23
C VAL A 48 6.22 1.46 -7.02
N ALA A 49 7.34 1.50 -7.76
CA ALA A 49 7.94 0.35 -8.41
C ALA A 49 9.32 0.12 -7.79
N TYR A 50 9.65 -1.12 -7.50
CA TYR A 50 10.92 -1.52 -6.89
C TYR A 50 11.32 -2.92 -7.30
N TRP A 51 12.62 -3.23 -7.19
CA TRP A 51 13.13 -4.55 -7.49
C TRP A 51 12.92 -5.51 -6.32
N SER A 52 12.48 -6.71 -6.64
CA SER A 52 12.33 -7.84 -5.73
C SER A 52 12.71 -9.14 -6.46
N GLN A 53 12.24 -10.28 -5.97
CA GLN A 53 12.60 -11.58 -6.51
C GLN A 53 11.38 -12.48 -6.69
N THR A 54 11.43 -13.34 -7.72
CA THR A 54 10.52 -14.47 -7.87
C THR A 54 10.76 -15.51 -6.76
N PRO A 55 9.88 -16.51 -6.57
CA PRO A 55 10.15 -17.64 -5.68
C PRO A 55 11.43 -18.43 -6.02
N GLN A 56 11.91 -18.35 -7.26
CA GLN A 56 13.14 -18.99 -7.76
C GLN A 56 14.39 -18.14 -7.52
N GLY A 57 14.23 -16.87 -7.13
CA GLY A 57 15.31 -15.93 -6.87
C GLY A 57 15.69 -15.04 -8.05
N ASP A 58 14.95 -15.09 -9.15
CA ASP A 58 15.18 -14.21 -10.29
C ASP A 58 14.71 -12.79 -9.99
N SER A 59 15.47 -11.80 -10.45
CA SER A 59 15.10 -10.38 -10.27
C SER A 59 13.82 -10.05 -10.99
N LEU A 60 12.89 -9.39 -10.29
CA LEU A 60 11.58 -9.02 -10.79
C LEU A 60 11.22 -7.60 -10.36
N LEU A 61 10.68 -6.79 -11.29
CA LEU A 61 10.12 -5.49 -10.96
C LEU A 61 8.69 -5.67 -10.44
N VAL A 62 8.48 -5.24 -9.20
CA VAL A 62 7.19 -5.34 -8.51
C VAL A 62 6.67 -3.95 -8.14
N SER A 63 5.45 -3.89 -7.66
CA SER A 63 4.81 -2.65 -7.24
C SER A 63 4.26 -2.73 -5.82
N GLY A 64 3.89 -1.58 -5.33
CA GLY A 64 3.24 -1.39 -4.04
C GLY A 64 2.76 0.04 -3.90
N ARG A 65 2.37 0.41 -2.70
CA ARG A 65 1.94 1.77 -2.39
C ARG A 65 2.59 2.29 -1.12
N VAL A 66 2.93 3.56 -1.16
CA VAL A 66 3.42 4.32 -0.01
C VAL A 66 2.42 5.39 0.36
N TYR A 67 2.22 5.57 1.66
CA TYR A 67 1.42 6.61 2.25
C TYR A 67 2.29 7.38 3.25
N LEU A 68 2.33 8.70 3.14
CA LEU A 68 3.10 9.57 4.02
C LEU A 68 2.22 10.68 4.61
N PRO A 69 2.32 10.97 5.91
CA PRO A 69 1.72 12.17 6.47
C PRO A 69 2.44 13.40 5.90
N LYS A 70 1.74 14.52 5.69
CA LYS A 70 2.37 15.75 5.16
C LYS A 70 3.32 16.44 6.14
N TYR A 71 3.18 16.19 7.42
CA TYR A 71 4.17 16.61 8.41
C TYR A 71 5.32 15.62 8.43
N ARG A 72 6.54 16.15 8.45
CA ARG A 72 7.77 15.41 8.12
C ARG A 72 8.37 14.61 9.27
N ILE A 73 7.74 14.60 10.43
CA ILE A 73 8.16 13.80 11.59
C ILE A 73 7.32 12.52 11.59
N LEU A 74 7.99 11.39 11.47
CA LEU A 74 7.34 10.09 11.48
C LEU A 74 7.54 9.42 12.84
N ASN A 75 6.46 8.85 13.37
CA ASN A 75 6.52 8.02 14.57
C ASN A 75 7.04 6.61 14.28
N GLY A 76 7.01 6.17 13.03
CA GLY A 76 7.48 4.88 12.58
C GLY A 76 7.03 4.59 11.16
N ILE A 77 7.37 3.39 10.68
CA ILE A 77 6.88 2.82 9.41
C ILE A 77 6.01 1.61 9.75
N ILE A 78 4.84 1.53 9.15
CA ILE A 78 4.00 0.33 9.18
C ILE A 78 4.13 -0.37 7.85
N VAL A 79 4.61 -1.61 7.88
CA VAL A 79 4.59 -2.54 6.76
C VAL A 79 3.27 -3.30 6.85
N ALA A 80 2.30 -2.95 6.02
CA ALA A 80 0.98 -3.53 6.06
C ALA A 80 0.80 -4.56 4.94
N ASN A 81 0.74 -5.81 5.33
CA ASN A 81 0.59 -6.95 4.42
C ASN A 81 -0.89 -7.22 4.15
N HIS A 82 -1.28 -7.19 2.89
CA HIS A 82 -2.69 -7.32 2.52
C HIS A 82 -3.21 -8.76 2.61
N TYR A 83 -4.52 -8.89 2.79
CA TYR A 83 -5.25 -10.16 2.73
C TYR A 83 -5.28 -10.75 1.31
N THR A 84 -5.80 -11.96 1.15
CA THR A 84 -5.97 -12.59 -0.17
C THR A 84 -6.80 -11.70 -1.09
N MET A 85 -6.19 -11.27 -2.18
CA MET A 85 -6.84 -10.54 -3.25
C MET A 85 -7.04 -11.46 -4.46
N THR A 86 -8.09 -11.25 -5.21
CA THR A 86 -8.46 -12.10 -6.35
C THR A 86 -8.41 -11.36 -7.67
N ALA A 87 -8.21 -10.06 -7.62
CA ALA A 87 -8.20 -9.20 -8.80
C ALA A 87 -7.10 -8.14 -8.68
N ASP A 88 -6.43 -7.85 -9.79
CA ASP A 88 -5.36 -6.84 -9.86
C ASP A 88 -5.86 -5.41 -9.52
N GLU A 89 -7.14 -5.14 -9.70
CA GLU A 89 -7.74 -3.85 -9.34
C GLU A 89 -7.86 -3.63 -7.84
N GLU A 90 -7.67 -4.67 -7.03
CA GLU A 90 -7.80 -4.62 -5.57
C GLU A 90 -6.47 -4.33 -4.88
N VAL A 91 -5.35 -4.54 -5.56
CA VAL A 91 -4.02 -4.43 -4.96
C VAL A 91 -3.67 -3.00 -4.52
N PRO A 92 -2.76 -2.85 -3.55
CA PRO A 92 -2.40 -1.54 -3.00
C PRO A 92 -1.98 -0.51 -4.04
N SER A 93 -1.21 -0.88 -5.07
CA SER A 93 -0.79 0.06 -6.12
C SER A 93 -1.96 0.63 -6.92
N ASN A 94 -3.06 -0.11 -7.06
CA ASN A 94 -4.24 0.26 -7.83
C ASN A 94 -5.35 0.88 -6.98
N ARG A 95 -5.33 0.64 -5.66
CA ARG A 95 -6.42 1.03 -4.76
C ARG A 95 -5.91 1.66 -3.47
N LEU A 96 -6.71 2.57 -2.90
CA LEU A 96 -6.48 3.05 -1.54
C LEU A 96 -6.96 1.98 -0.54
N SER A 97 -6.16 1.77 0.49
CA SER A 97 -6.42 0.78 1.53
C SER A 97 -6.84 1.43 2.85
N MET A 98 -7.53 0.65 3.70
CA MET A 98 -7.97 1.10 5.03
C MET A 98 -6.79 1.32 5.98
N GLU A 99 -5.66 0.70 5.73
CA GLU A 99 -4.42 0.82 6.52
C GLU A 99 -3.88 2.25 6.52
N MET A 100 -4.34 3.11 5.60
CA MET A 100 -4.08 4.56 5.66
C MET A 100 -4.54 5.21 6.98
N VAL A 101 -5.35 4.54 7.80
CA VAL A 101 -5.76 5.03 9.13
C VAL A 101 -4.56 5.24 10.06
N TYR A 102 -3.48 4.50 9.90
CA TYR A 102 -2.26 4.64 10.70
C TYR A 102 -1.55 5.99 10.47
N LEU A 103 -1.80 6.65 9.33
CA LEU A 103 -1.33 8.01 9.07
C LEU A 103 -1.84 9.03 10.10
N LEU A 104 -3.04 8.79 10.69
CA LEU A 104 -3.61 9.63 11.73
C LEU A 104 -2.77 9.65 13.01
N LYS A 105 -1.91 8.63 13.17
CA LYS A 105 -0.97 8.50 14.28
C LYS A 105 0.46 8.83 13.89
N GLY A 106 0.66 9.45 12.73
CA GLY A 106 1.99 9.90 12.28
C GLY A 106 2.90 8.80 11.74
N TYR A 107 2.39 7.62 11.42
CA TYR A 107 3.17 6.56 10.78
C TYR A 107 3.18 6.75 9.26
N ALA A 108 4.31 6.44 8.63
CA ALA A 108 4.30 6.08 7.22
C ALA A 108 3.70 4.69 7.06
N VAL A 109 3.00 4.43 5.97
CA VAL A 109 2.47 3.08 5.68
C VAL A 109 2.97 2.65 4.32
N ILE A 110 3.49 1.44 4.24
CA ILE A 110 3.91 0.81 3.00
C ILE A 110 3.18 -0.51 2.81
N MET A 111 2.78 -0.77 1.58
CA MET A 111 2.00 -1.95 1.22
C MET A 111 2.52 -2.54 -0.09
N PRO A 112 3.15 -3.73 -0.07
CA PRO A 112 3.53 -4.43 -1.29
C PRO A 112 2.29 -4.99 -2.01
N ASP A 113 2.36 -5.18 -3.33
CA ASP A 113 1.33 -5.87 -4.10
C ASP A 113 1.50 -7.39 -4.10
N TYR A 114 2.67 -7.91 -3.75
CA TYR A 114 3.20 -9.26 -3.93
C TYR A 114 3.45 -9.62 -5.41
N VAL A 115 4.23 -10.69 -5.62
CA VAL A 115 4.47 -11.26 -6.96
C VAL A 115 3.16 -11.74 -7.59
N GLY A 116 2.97 -11.50 -8.88
CA GLY A 116 1.77 -11.87 -9.62
C GLY A 116 0.67 -10.82 -9.59
N TYR A 117 0.98 -9.62 -9.06
CA TYR A 117 0.06 -8.47 -9.05
C TYR A 117 0.76 -7.18 -9.49
N GLY A 118 -0.04 -6.17 -9.84
CA GLY A 118 0.44 -4.84 -10.20
C GLY A 118 1.39 -4.89 -11.40
N LEU A 119 2.64 -4.46 -11.22
CA LEU A 119 3.65 -4.51 -12.29
C LEU A 119 4.09 -5.93 -12.66
N SER A 120 3.95 -6.88 -11.76
CA SER A 120 4.30 -8.29 -12.00
C SER A 120 3.08 -9.18 -12.31
N ARG A 121 1.98 -8.61 -12.74
CA ARG A 121 0.71 -9.33 -13.00
C ARG A 121 0.79 -10.42 -14.08
N ASP A 122 1.82 -10.37 -14.91
CA ASP A 122 2.06 -11.39 -15.94
C ASP A 122 2.75 -12.64 -15.36
N GLU A 123 3.22 -12.56 -14.09
CA GLU A 123 3.75 -13.68 -13.34
C GLU A 123 2.62 -14.43 -12.61
N ILE A 124 2.83 -15.72 -12.38
CA ILE A 124 1.90 -16.50 -11.56
C ILE A 124 2.03 -16.09 -10.10
N HIS A 125 0.92 -15.68 -9.48
CA HIS A 125 0.90 -15.39 -8.05
C HIS A 125 1.22 -16.65 -7.24
N PRO A 126 2.35 -16.68 -6.49
CA PRO A 126 2.74 -17.84 -5.70
C PRO A 126 1.96 -17.88 -4.38
N TYR A 127 0.67 -18.15 -4.49
CA TYR A 127 -0.24 -18.17 -3.35
C TYR A 127 0.26 -19.10 -2.24
N LEU A 128 0.22 -18.64 -1.01
CA LEU A 128 0.75 -19.31 0.17
C LEU A 128 2.28 -19.51 0.21
N HIS A 129 3.03 -18.94 -0.71
CA HIS A 129 4.48 -18.90 -0.63
C HIS A 129 4.93 -17.68 0.18
N TRP A 130 4.85 -17.79 1.51
CA TRP A 130 5.07 -16.70 2.46
C TRP A 130 6.40 -15.99 2.26
N ARG A 131 7.46 -16.75 1.98
CA ARG A 131 8.80 -16.22 1.79
C ARG A 131 8.87 -15.20 0.65
N SER A 132 8.29 -15.47 -0.52
CA SER A 132 8.30 -14.49 -1.63
C SER A 132 7.45 -13.27 -1.33
N ALA A 133 6.29 -13.45 -0.66
CA ALA A 133 5.47 -12.32 -0.25
C ALA A 133 6.18 -11.45 0.80
N ALA A 134 6.81 -12.07 1.81
CA ALA A 134 7.63 -11.36 2.81
C ALA A 134 8.83 -10.66 2.16
N GLN A 135 9.47 -11.29 1.15
CA GLN A 135 10.56 -10.66 0.42
C GLN A 135 10.14 -9.36 -0.25
N THR A 136 8.96 -9.33 -0.92
CA THR A 136 8.47 -8.07 -1.51
C THR A 136 8.24 -6.97 -0.46
N ALA A 137 7.80 -7.33 0.75
CA ALA A 137 7.61 -6.39 1.83
C ALA A 137 8.95 -5.84 2.38
N VAL A 138 9.95 -6.71 2.53
CA VAL A 138 11.31 -6.33 2.98
C VAL A 138 11.98 -5.45 1.93
N ASP A 139 11.88 -5.79 0.65
CA ASP A 139 12.50 -5.01 -0.43
C ASP A 139 11.87 -3.62 -0.54
N LEU A 140 10.53 -3.50 -0.37
CA LEU A 140 9.89 -2.20 -0.29
C LEU A 140 10.36 -1.40 0.93
N LEU A 141 10.51 -2.03 2.08
CA LEU A 141 11.04 -1.38 3.28
C LEU A 141 12.46 -0.88 3.07
N ASN A 142 13.31 -1.66 2.38
CA ASN A 142 14.69 -1.29 2.05
C ASN A 142 14.79 -0.08 1.10
N CYS A 143 13.75 0.20 0.32
CA CYS A 143 13.68 1.40 -0.52
C CYS A 143 13.28 2.67 0.27
N MET A 144 12.76 2.52 1.50
CA MET A 144 12.21 3.65 2.25
C MET A 144 13.26 4.69 2.66
N PRO A 145 14.51 4.37 3.03
CA PRO A 145 15.50 5.40 3.37
C PRO A 145 15.71 6.41 2.24
N GLU A 146 15.93 5.94 1.02
CA GLU A 146 16.11 6.79 -0.16
C GLU A 146 14.85 7.60 -0.49
N LEU A 147 13.69 6.94 -0.43
CA LEU A 147 12.42 7.58 -0.71
C LEU A 147 12.08 8.67 0.32
N LEU A 148 12.29 8.41 1.58
CA LEU A 148 12.03 9.38 2.65
C LEU A 148 12.99 10.57 2.56
N ASP A 149 14.26 10.33 2.29
CA ASP A 149 15.27 11.39 2.08
C ASP A 149 14.87 12.28 0.90
N TYR A 150 14.49 11.69 -0.24
CA TYR A 150 14.04 12.43 -1.43
C TYR A 150 12.85 13.37 -1.13
N TYR A 151 11.93 12.95 -0.26
CA TYR A 151 10.79 13.77 0.14
C TYR A 151 11.07 14.66 1.36
N GLY A 152 12.28 14.61 1.94
CA GLY A 152 12.73 15.40 3.08
C GLY A 152 12.13 14.95 4.41
N TYR A 153 11.92 13.64 4.58
CA TYR A 153 11.56 13.02 5.86
C TYR A 153 12.80 12.42 6.51
N SER A 154 12.85 12.46 7.84
CA SER A 154 13.83 11.66 8.58
C SER A 154 13.36 10.20 8.66
N TYR A 155 14.28 9.25 8.50
CA TYR A 155 13.96 7.84 8.68
C TYR A 155 13.66 7.54 10.15
N PRO A 156 12.49 6.98 10.48
CA PRO A 156 12.14 6.67 11.87
C PRO A 156 12.86 5.40 12.35
N LYS A 157 12.98 5.27 13.69
CA LYS A 157 13.62 4.08 14.29
C LYS A 157 12.71 2.87 14.31
N ASP A 158 11.41 3.08 14.43
CA ASP A 158 10.45 2.01 14.67
C ASP A 158 9.82 1.53 13.36
N VAL A 159 9.82 0.22 13.18
CA VAL A 159 9.13 -0.48 12.09
C VAL A 159 8.16 -1.47 12.72
N VAL A 160 6.91 -1.41 12.32
CA VAL A 160 5.85 -2.32 12.76
C VAL A 160 5.38 -3.10 11.55
N VAL A 161 5.36 -4.42 11.65
CA VAL A 161 4.81 -5.29 10.62
C VAL A 161 3.41 -5.74 11.05
N THR A 162 2.46 -5.68 10.14
CA THR A 162 1.08 -6.08 10.40
C THR A 162 0.48 -6.74 9.16
N GLY A 163 -0.56 -7.52 9.37
CA GLY A 163 -1.28 -8.18 8.27
C GLY A 163 -2.55 -8.86 8.75
N TYR A 164 -3.46 -9.10 7.82
CA TYR A 164 -4.70 -9.81 8.04
C TYR A 164 -4.84 -10.98 7.06
N SER A 165 -5.32 -12.15 7.53
CA SER A 165 -5.48 -13.37 6.73
C SER A 165 -4.15 -13.79 6.07
N GLN A 166 -4.04 -13.84 4.74
CA GLN A 166 -2.78 -14.07 4.03
C GLN A 166 -1.68 -13.13 4.52
N GLY A 167 -2.00 -11.84 4.68
CA GLY A 167 -1.05 -10.85 5.18
C GLY A 167 -0.57 -11.14 6.61
N GLY A 168 -1.40 -11.78 7.45
CA GLY A 168 -0.99 -12.23 8.79
C GLY A 168 0.02 -13.38 8.76
N ALA A 169 0.04 -14.17 7.70
CA ALA A 169 1.05 -15.20 7.51
C ALA A 169 2.34 -14.67 6.88
N VAL A 170 2.28 -13.50 6.25
CA VAL A 170 3.43 -12.79 5.67
C VAL A 170 4.16 -11.97 6.73
N ALA A 171 3.42 -11.41 7.71
CA ALA A 171 3.94 -10.59 8.81
C ALA A 171 4.74 -11.41 9.82
#